data_d149adb425d69326a487a078ab7faae2
#
_entry.id   d149adb425d69326a487a078ab7faae2
#
_cell.length_a   1.000
_cell.length_b   1.000
_cell.length_c   1.000
_cell.angle_alpha   90.00
_cell.angle_beta   90.00
_cell.angle_gamma   90.00
#
_symmetry.space_group_name_H-M   'P 1'
#
loop_
_entity.id
_entity.type
_entity.pdbx_description
1 polymer ?
#
loop_
_entity_poly.entity_id
_entity_poly.type
_entity_poly.pdbx_seq_one_letter_code
_entity_poly.pdbx_strand_id
1 'polypeptide(L)'
;KVDLSLNIQADDNDEPFSLNALERYMLQAKLLDDAIGQGLTEPDIELIKRLKASGTLPMQPFDDLLLRQYQHDIKPLIGRTLFLKGEQASSHADIKLVFDLPITAGKSQQVLLQGRIDDISPKGLVNYRPGSAHGRDVLRLYLRHLCLMAMGHTHASYLLDMGHFHALAPITAERAHVLLADLLVLFYQGQQHPLCFMPRTSLAYVSCEGEHDERLQQALPEWLDEQSQLGEAAFGEGNEPHYQRLFSFPRDFSEDSFGALAERIYRPMVSLYLKDTLAQLEEFALNDGMSQGPANEHATDTQALAPHLNRNSAQGEQA
;
A
#
# COMPACT_ATOMS: atom_id res chain seq x y z
N LYS A 1 -46.39 9.86 -5.01
CA LYS A 1 -46.26 8.88 -3.91
C LYS A 1 -44.89 8.26 -4.04
N VAL A 2 -43.99 8.65 -3.16
CA VAL A 2 -42.67 8.01 -3.00
C VAL A 2 -42.89 6.83 -2.07
N ASP A 3 -42.77 5.63 -2.58
CA ASP A 3 -42.87 4.40 -1.81
C ASP A 3 -41.55 4.21 -1.05
N LEU A 4 -41.53 4.67 0.20
CA LEU A 4 -40.49 4.38 1.16
C LEU A 4 -40.71 3.00 1.72
N SER A 5 -40.45 1.97 0.93
CA SER A 5 -40.29 0.62 1.46
C SER A 5 -38.96 0.60 2.23
N LEU A 6 -39.03 0.94 3.51
CA LEU A 6 -37.98 0.60 4.47
C LEU A 6 -37.84 -0.92 4.45
N ASN A 7 -36.82 -1.39 3.74
CA ASN A 7 -36.35 -2.76 3.85
C ASN A 7 -35.73 -2.89 5.23
N ILE A 8 -36.57 -3.04 6.25
CA ILE A 8 -36.16 -3.51 7.57
C ILE A 8 -35.80 -4.97 7.32
N GLN A 9 -34.53 -5.25 7.01
CA GLN A 9 -33.99 -6.59 7.21
C GLN A 9 -34.24 -6.88 8.69
N ALA A 10 -35.10 -7.86 8.96
CA ALA A 10 -35.20 -8.45 10.28
C ALA A 10 -33.75 -8.82 10.64
N ASP A 11 -33.26 -8.29 11.76
CA ASP A 11 -32.01 -8.76 12.33
C ASP A 11 -32.13 -10.27 12.44
N ASP A 12 -31.34 -11.00 11.66
CA ASP A 12 -31.20 -12.42 11.85
C ASP A 12 -30.70 -12.60 13.28
N ASN A 13 -31.59 -13.03 14.17
CA ASN A 13 -31.26 -13.34 15.56
C ASN A 13 -30.43 -14.64 15.68
N ASP A 14 -29.82 -15.08 14.59
CA ASP A 14 -28.88 -16.18 14.58
C ASP A 14 -27.55 -15.66 15.10
N GLU A 15 -27.21 -16.08 16.31
CA GLU A 15 -25.91 -15.79 16.91
C GLU A 15 -24.80 -16.38 16.01
N PRO A 16 -23.85 -15.56 15.54
CA PRO A 16 -22.83 -16.03 14.62
C PRO A 16 -21.89 -17.00 15.34
N PHE A 17 -21.77 -18.23 14.82
CA PHE A 17 -20.75 -19.19 15.29
C PHE A 17 -19.34 -18.84 14.83
N SER A 18 -19.22 -17.96 13.85
CA SER A 18 -17.93 -17.51 13.29
C SER A 18 -18.01 -16.04 12.89
N LEU A 19 -16.89 -15.35 12.98
CA LEU A 19 -16.76 -13.98 12.50
C LEU A 19 -16.62 -13.96 10.97
N ASN A 20 -17.24 -12.98 10.32
CA ASN A 20 -17.00 -12.72 8.90
C ASN A 20 -15.56 -12.17 8.67
N ALA A 21 -15.15 -12.07 7.41
CA ALA A 21 -13.78 -11.66 7.05
C ALA A 21 -13.41 -10.27 7.60
N LEU A 22 -14.34 -9.31 7.58
CA LEU A 22 -14.11 -7.96 8.09
C LEU A 22 -14.01 -7.95 9.62
N GLU A 23 -14.92 -8.61 10.30
CA GLU A 23 -14.90 -8.71 11.77
C GLU A 23 -13.63 -9.39 12.27
N ARG A 24 -13.22 -10.48 11.61
CA ARG A 24 -11.95 -11.15 11.88
C ARG A 24 -10.76 -10.20 11.73
N TYR A 25 -10.70 -9.48 10.60
CA TYR A 25 -9.65 -8.50 10.35
C TYR A 25 -9.61 -7.42 11.44
N MET A 26 -10.77 -6.85 11.80
CA MET A 26 -10.87 -5.81 12.83
C MET A 26 -10.45 -6.32 14.21
N LEU A 27 -10.82 -7.55 14.56
CA LEU A 27 -10.43 -8.16 15.82
C LEU A 27 -8.92 -8.41 15.86
N GLN A 28 -8.35 -9.01 14.82
CA GLN A 28 -6.92 -9.25 14.73
C GLN A 28 -6.12 -7.94 14.74
N ALA A 29 -6.60 -6.88 14.06
CA ALA A 29 -5.97 -5.56 14.11
C ALA A 29 -5.93 -5.02 15.54
N LYS A 30 -7.04 -5.11 16.26
CA LYS A 30 -7.13 -4.64 17.64
C LYS A 30 -6.21 -5.41 18.60
N LEU A 31 -6.07 -6.72 18.41
CA LEU A 31 -5.15 -7.55 19.19
C LEU A 31 -3.69 -7.21 18.87
N LEU A 32 -3.36 -6.96 17.60
CA LEU A 32 -2.02 -6.53 17.16
C LEU A 32 -1.65 -5.16 17.73
N ASP A 33 -2.53 -4.18 17.58
CA ASP A 33 -2.30 -2.81 18.04
C ASP A 33 -2.08 -2.75 19.55
N ASP A 34 -2.84 -3.53 20.30
CA ASP A 34 -2.69 -3.62 21.76
C ASP A 34 -1.33 -4.21 22.15
N ALA A 35 -1.00 -5.38 21.61
CA ALA A 35 0.26 -6.06 21.92
C ALA A 35 1.48 -5.22 21.52
N ILE A 36 1.51 -4.72 20.29
CA ILE A 36 2.64 -3.93 19.76
C ILE A 36 2.74 -2.57 20.47
N GLY A 37 1.61 -1.92 20.73
CA GLY A 37 1.56 -0.62 21.41
C GLY A 37 2.08 -0.69 22.86
N GLN A 38 1.91 -1.83 23.52
CA GLN A 38 2.42 -2.07 24.88
C GLN A 38 3.79 -2.76 24.90
N GLY A 39 4.35 -3.14 23.76
CA GLY A 39 5.59 -3.91 23.69
C GLY A 39 5.46 -5.35 24.20
N LEU A 40 4.26 -5.90 24.15
CA LEU A 40 3.97 -7.25 24.63
C LEU A 40 4.04 -8.27 23.49
N THR A 41 4.47 -9.48 23.79
CA THR A 41 4.48 -10.59 22.81
C THR A 41 3.11 -11.22 22.60
N GLU A 42 2.14 -10.89 23.43
CA GLU A 42 0.75 -11.34 23.38
C GLU A 42 -0.18 -10.19 23.81
N PRO A 43 -1.44 -10.15 23.33
CA PRO A 43 -2.41 -9.13 23.72
C PRO A 43 -2.70 -9.14 25.23
N ASP A 44 -2.99 -7.96 25.77
CA ASP A 44 -3.28 -7.81 27.20
C ASP A 44 -4.55 -8.58 27.62
N ILE A 45 -4.48 -9.19 28.79
CA ILE A 45 -5.58 -9.98 29.36
C ILE A 45 -6.83 -9.12 29.62
N GLU A 46 -6.65 -7.84 29.94
CA GLU A 46 -7.76 -6.91 30.13
C GLU A 46 -8.48 -6.56 28.82
N LEU A 47 -7.74 -6.51 27.71
CA LEU A 47 -8.35 -6.39 26.38
C LEU A 47 -9.21 -7.63 26.08
N ILE A 48 -8.68 -8.83 26.35
CA ILE A 48 -9.41 -10.08 26.12
C ILE A 48 -10.71 -10.12 26.94
N LYS A 49 -10.67 -9.72 28.21
CA LYS A 49 -11.87 -9.63 29.07
C LYS A 49 -12.91 -8.65 28.50
N ARG A 50 -12.45 -7.48 28.03
CA ARG A 50 -13.33 -6.48 27.41
C ARG A 50 -13.96 -6.98 26.13
N LEU A 51 -13.21 -7.69 25.28
CA LEU A 51 -13.72 -8.29 24.05
C LEU A 51 -14.81 -9.32 24.33
N LYS A 52 -14.60 -10.19 25.34
CA LYS A 52 -15.63 -11.17 25.78
C LYS A 52 -16.88 -10.48 26.32
N ALA A 53 -16.73 -9.40 27.06
CA ALA A 53 -17.85 -8.67 27.65
C ALA A 53 -18.62 -7.82 26.63
N SER A 54 -18.03 -7.51 25.46
CA SER A 54 -18.65 -6.63 24.43
C SER A 54 -19.68 -7.31 23.55
N GLY A 55 -19.78 -8.65 23.60
CA GLY A 55 -20.68 -9.42 22.74
C GLY A 55 -20.25 -9.46 21.26
N THR A 56 -19.02 -9.04 20.95
CA THR A 56 -18.47 -9.08 19.58
C THR A 56 -17.91 -10.44 19.20
N LEU A 57 -17.80 -11.34 20.15
CA LEU A 57 -17.31 -12.72 19.97
C LEU A 57 -18.48 -13.70 19.96
N PRO A 58 -18.33 -14.85 19.30
CA PRO A 58 -19.29 -15.93 19.41
C PRO A 58 -19.51 -16.38 20.88
N MET A 59 -20.62 -17.08 21.12
CA MET A 59 -20.89 -17.61 22.48
C MET A 59 -19.85 -18.64 22.92
N GLN A 60 -19.72 -18.78 24.24
CA GLN A 60 -18.91 -19.81 24.85
C GLN A 60 -19.37 -21.23 24.44
N PRO A 61 -18.44 -22.17 24.18
CA PRO A 61 -16.98 -22.06 24.35
C PRO A 61 -16.24 -21.59 23.07
N PHE A 62 -16.92 -21.17 22.02
CA PHE A 62 -16.34 -20.82 20.73
C PHE A 62 -15.49 -19.54 20.78
N ASP A 63 -15.82 -18.59 21.66
CA ASP A 63 -15.03 -17.37 21.91
C ASP A 63 -13.60 -17.68 22.30
N ASP A 64 -13.39 -18.62 23.24
CA ASP A 64 -12.06 -19.02 23.69
C ASP A 64 -11.24 -19.72 22.60
N LEU A 65 -11.87 -20.58 21.83
CA LEU A 65 -11.22 -21.29 20.74
C LEU A 65 -10.76 -20.30 19.65
N LEU A 66 -11.64 -19.41 19.27
CA LEU A 66 -11.41 -18.41 18.24
C LEU A 66 -10.31 -17.40 18.64
N LEU A 67 -10.35 -16.92 19.89
CA LEU A 67 -9.32 -16.04 20.42
C LEU A 67 -7.94 -16.71 20.44
N ARG A 68 -7.85 -17.96 20.91
CA ARG A 68 -6.57 -18.72 20.92
C ARG A 68 -6.03 -18.90 19.49
N GLN A 69 -6.89 -19.22 18.53
CA GLN A 69 -6.49 -19.34 17.14
C GLN A 69 -5.94 -18.01 16.61
N TYR A 70 -6.65 -16.90 16.81
CA TYR A 70 -6.20 -15.59 16.30
C TYR A 70 -4.95 -15.08 17.01
N GLN A 71 -4.81 -15.31 18.31
CA GLN A 71 -3.57 -15.02 19.03
C GLN A 71 -2.39 -15.83 18.48
N HIS A 72 -2.62 -17.10 18.18
CA HIS A 72 -1.60 -17.95 17.56
C HIS A 72 -1.20 -17.46 16.17
N ASP A 73 -2.18 -17.09 15.34
CA ASP A 73 -1.96 -16.64 13.96
C ASP A 73 -1.16 -15.33 13.91
N ILE A 74 -1.46 -14.37 14.81
CA ILE A 74 -0.80 -13.05 14.81
C ILE A 74 0.55 -13.04 15.58
N LYS A 75 0.85 -14.05 16.36
CA LYS A 75 2.06 -14.10 17.21
C LYS A 75 3.37 -13.91 16.43
N PRO A 76 3.59 -14.55 15.28
CA PRO A 76 4.78 -14.31 14.47
C PRO A 76 4.92 -12.85 14.02
N LEU A 77 3.81 -12.24 13.63
CA LEU A 77 3.77 -10.84 13.19
C LEU A 77 4.10 -9.88 14.35
N ILE A 78 3.55 -10.11 15.54
CA ILE A 78 3.90 -9.34 16.75
C ILE A 78 5.42 -9.41 16.99
N GLY A 79 5.98 -10.62 17.07
CA GLY A 79 7.40 -10.82 17.35
C GLY A 79 8.29 -10.09 16.35
N ARG A 80 8.01 -10.20 15.03
CA ARG A 80 8.79 -9.54 13.96
C ARG A 80 8.64 -8.02 13.99
N THR A 81 7.45 -7.53 14.30
CA THR A 81 7.22 -6.08 14.43
C THR A 81 7.98 -5.50 15.61
N LEU A 82 7.94 -6.16 16.77
CA LEU A 82 8.69 -5.74 17.96
C LEU A 82 10.20 -5.82 17.74
N PHE A 83 10.69 -6.83 17.04
CA PHE A 83 12.10 -6.94 16.64
C PHE A 83 12.57 -5.73 15.81
N LEU A 84 11.77 -5.25 14.85
CA LEU A 84 12.10 -4.06 14.08
C LEU A 84 11.92 -2.77 14.88
N LYS A 85 10.87 -2.65 15.68
CA LYS A 85 10.64 -1.45 16.50
C LYS A 85 11.69 -1.30 17.61
N GLY A 86 12.22 -2.40 18.12
CA GLY A 86 13.16 -2.38 19.24
C GLY A 86 12.49 -1.95 20.55
N GLU A 87 13.30 -1.69 21.58
CA GLU A 87 12.82 -1.30 22.92
C GLU A 87 12.50 0.19 23.06
N GLN A 88 12.90 1.01 22.07
CA GLN A 88 12.69 2.44 22.13
C GLN A 88 11.26 2.79 21.66
N ALA A 89 10.69 3.80 22.29
CA ALA A 89 9.40 4.33 21.88
C ALA A 89 9.45 4.83 20.41
N SER A 90 8.42 4.51 19.65
CA SER A 90 8.27 5.04 18.29
C SER A 90 8.18 6.57 18.32
N SER A 91 8.83 7.21 17.37
CA SER A 91 8.78 8.65 17.15
C SER A 91 7.84 8.99 16.00
N HIS A 92 7.68 10.28 15.75
CA HIS A 92 6.96 10.79 14.59
C HIS A 92 7.80 11.83 13.85
N ALA A 93 7.47 12.07 12.58
CA ALA A 93 8.02 13.15 11.77
C ALA A 93 6.89 14.04 11.25
N ASP A 94 6.99 15.34 11.50
CA ASP A 94 6.11 16.33 10.90
C ASP A 94 6.69 16.72 9.52
N ILE A 95 5.97 16.34 8.47
CA ILE A 95 6.37 16.56 7.09
C ILE A 95 6.04 18.01 6.70
N LYS A 96 7.04 18.70 6.16
CA LYS A 96 6.87 20.03 5.58
C LYS A 96 7.86 20.21 4.43
N LEU A 97 7.43 19.88 3.23
CA LEU A 97 8.22 19.91 2.01
C LEU A 97 7.61 20.90 1.02
N VAL A 98 8.43 21.72 0.38
CA VAL A 98 8.01 22.72 -0.60
C VAL A 98 8.51 22.30 -1.98
N PHE A 99 7.62 22.36 -2.96
CA PHE A 99 7.90 22.00 -4.35
C PHE A 99 7.49 23.14 -5.28
N ASP A 100 8.32 23.39 -6.29
CA ASP A 100 7.97 24.25 -7.42
C ASP A 100 7.57 23.37 -8.61
N LEU A 101 6.26 23.24 -8.86
CA LEU A 101 5.72 22.28 -9.83
C LEU A 101 5.19 22.95 -11.08
N PRO A 102 5.45 22.41 -12.27
CA PRO A 102 4.89 22.88 -13.55
C PRO A 102 3.44 22.41 -13.73
N ILE A 103 2.51 22.94 -12.91
CA ILE A 103 1.10 22.50 -12.92
C ILE A 103 0.31 23.13 -14.06
N THR A 104 0.64 24.37 -14.42
CA THR A 104 -0.03 25.11 -15.50
C THR A 104 0.97 25.42 -16.61
N ALA A 105 0.54 25.34 -17.87
CA ALA A 105 1.41 25.60 -19.02
C ALA A 105 2.17 26.92 -18.87
N GLY A 106 3.51 26.84 -18.80
CA GLY A 106 4.43 27.97 -18.72
C GLY A 106 4.53 28.67 -17.36
N LYS A 107 3.92 28.13 -16.28
CA LYS A 107 4.03 28.68 -14.92
C LYS A 107 4.33 27.59 -13.91
N SER A 108 5.33 27.80 -13.07
CA SER A 108 5.55 27.00 -11.87
C SER A 108 4.66 27.50 -10.75
N GLN A 109 4.10 26.56 -10.00
CA GLN A 109 3.33 26.85 -8.79
C GLN A 109 4.04 26.24 -7.61
N GLN A 110 4.19 27.03 -6.53
CA GLN A 110 4.72 26.54 -5.29
C GLN A 110 3.65 25.72 -4.54
N VAL A 111 4.00 24.49 -4.18
CA VAL A 111 3.13 23.54 -3.49
C VAL A 111 3.77 23.16 -2.17
N LEU A 112 3.01 23.19 -1.09
CA LEU A 112 3.39 22.72 0.23
C LEU A 112 2.79 21.32 0.48
N LEU A 113 3.65 20.32 0.61
CA LEU A 113 3.28 19.00 1.10
C LEU A 113 3.49 18.98 2.62
N GLN A 114 2.41 18.82 3.37
CA GLN A 114 2.48 18.76 4.83
C GLN A 114 1.67 17.58 5.37
N GLY A 115 2.12 17.05 6.50
CA GLY A 115 1.46 15.93 7.16
C GLY A 115 2.29 15.42 8.33
N ARG A 116 1.90 14.26 8.85
CA ARG A 116 2.61 13.57 9.94
C ARG A 116 2.74 12.10 9.61
N ILE A 117 3.91 11.56 9.90
CA ILE A 117 4.19 10.12 9.81
C ILE A 117 4.55 9.66 11.22
N ASP A 118 3.76 8.75 11.73
CA ASP A 118 3.97 8.08 13.03
C ASP A 118 4.68 6.75 12.82
N ASP A 119 4.99 6.04 13.91
CA ASP A 119 5.59 4.70 13.94
C ASP A 119 7.01 4.61 13.37
N ILE A 120 7.79 5.68 13.53
CA ILE A 120 9.20 5.69 13.18
C ILE A 120 10.01 5.12 14.35
N SER A 121 10.66 3.99 14.11
CA SER A 121 11.56 3.32 15.05
C SER A 121 13.03 3.65 14.73
N PRO A 122 13.99 3.28 15.60
CA PRO A 122 15.40 3.43 15.30
C PRO A 122 15.87 2.71 14.04
N LYS A 123 15.16 1.66 13.61
CA LYS A 123 15.46 0.91 12.37
C LYS A 123 14.70 1.44 11.15
N GLY A 124 13.84 2.45 11.31
CA GLY A 124 13.07 3.07 10.24
C GLY A 124 11.56 3.04 10.46
N LEU A 125 10.80 3.32 9.42
CA LEU A 125 9.34 3.25 9.45
C LEU A 125 8.87 1.80 9.48
N VAL A 126 8.07 1.42 10.46
CA VAL A 126 7.56 0.05 10.61
C VAL A 126 6.03 0.07 10.64
N ASN A 127 5.42 -0.37 9.55
CA ASN A 127 3.98 -0.56 9.43
C ASN A 127 3.65 -2.06 9.48
N TYR A 128 2.45 -2.41 9.94
CA TYR A 128 1.99 -3.79 10.00
C TYR A 128 0.48 -3.88 9.76
N ARG A 129 -0.01 -5.07 9.39
CA ARG A 129 -1.43 -5.33 9.18
C ARG A 129 -1.78 -6.81 9.35
N PRO A 130 -2.98 -7.16 9.88
CA PRO A 130 -3.43 -8.54 10.06
C PRO A 130 -4.09 -9.10 8.78
N GLY A 131 -3.41 -9.09 7.68
CA GLY A 131 -3.92 -9.62 6.40
C GLY A 131 -2.87 -9.41 5.34
N SER A 132 -3.01 -10.01 4.17
CA SER A 132 -2.05 -9.84 3.08
C SER A 132 -1.96 -8.39 2.63
N ALA A 133 -0.74 -7.89 2.44
CA ALA A 133 -0.51 -6.56 1.90
C ALA A 133 -0.75 -6.57 0.38
N HIS A 134 -1.41 -5.53 -0.10
CA HIS A 134 -1.73 -5.34 -1.51
C HIS A 134 -1.04 -4.10 -2.08
N GLY A 135 -1.11 -3.90 -3.38
CA GLY A 135 -0.50 -2.76 -4.07
C GLY A 135 -0.80 -1.39 -3.45
N ARG A 136 -2.00 -1.18 -2.88
CA ARG A 136 -2.35 0.06 -2.16
C ARG A 136 -1.52 0.27 -0.89
N ASP A 137 -1.26 -0.81 -0.16
CA ASP A 137 -0.51 -0.74 1.09
C ASP A 137 0.97 -0.47 0.80
N VAL A 138 1.50 -1.13 -0.23
CA VAL A 138 2.87 -0.92 -0.73
C VAL A 138 3.04 0.51 -1.26
N LEU A 139 2.07 1.03 -2.03
CA LEU A 139 2.09 2.42 -2.50
C LEU A 139 2.07 3.41 -1.32
N ARG A 140 1.26 3.15 -0.29
CA ARG A 140 1.22 3.98 0.92
C ARG A 140 2.56 3.97 1.66
N LEU A 141 3.19 2.80 1.77
CA LEU A 141 4.55 2.67 2.32
C LEU A 141 5.53 3.50 1.50
N TYR A 142 5.49 3.39 0.18
CA TYR A 142 6.38 4.11 -0.73
C TYR A 142 6.25 5.62 -0.61
N LEU A 143 5.04 6.16 -0.59
CA LEU A 143 4.81 7.59 -0.42
C LEU A 143 5.36 8.12 0.92
N ARG A 144 5.15 7.38 2.02
CA ARG A 144 5.69 7.73 3.33
C ARG A 144 7.22 7.64 3.35
N HIS A 145 7.76 6.59 2.74
CA HIS A 145 9.21 6.40 2.59
C HIS A 145 9.84 7.59 1.86
N LEU A 146 9.31 8.00 0.71
CA LEU A 146 9.80 9.15 -0.04
C LEU A 146 9.76 10.44 0.78
N CYS A 147 8.70 10.68 1.55
CA CYS A 147 8.62 11.84 2.43
C CYS A 147 9.73 11.85 3.49
N LEU A 148 9.99 10.70 4.13
CA LEU A 148 11.06 10.58 5.12
C LEU A 148 12.44 10.77 4.48
N MET A 149 12.69 10.14 3.33
CA MET A 149 13.95 10.30 2.61
C MET A 149 14.19 11.77 2.21
N ALA A 150 13.17 12.45 1.68
CA ALA A 150 13.25 13.87 1.31
C ALA A 150 13.53 14.80 2.52
N MET A 151 13.20 14.36 3.73
CA MET A 151 13.53 15.04 4.98
C MET A 151 14.92 14.68 5.53
N GLY A 152 15.67 13.82 4.85
CA GLY A 152 17.02 13.41 5.24
C GLY A 152 17.08 12.20 6.18
N HIS A 153 15.99 11.44 6.36
CA HIS A 153 16.07 10.14 7.00
C HIS A 153 16.85 9.16 6.11
N THR A 154 17.57 8.23 6.72
CA THR A 154 18.48 7.30 6.01
C THR A 154 18.15 5.83 6.23
N HIS A 155 17.03 5.54 6.90
CA HIS A 155 16.64 4.18 7.24
C HIS A 155 15.64 3.62 6.25
N ALA A 156 15.63 2.31 6.11
CA ALA A 156 14.63 1.57 5.34
C ALA A 156 13.21 1.78 5.87
N SER A 157 12.21 1.43 5.07
CA SER A 157 10.81 1.40 5.51
C SER A 157 10.25 0.02 5.31
N TYR A 158 9.47 -0.45 6.29
CA TYR A 158 8.95 -1.81 6.34
C TYR A 158 7.41 -1.82 6.44
N LEU A 159 6.82 -2.79 5.76
CA LEU A 159 5.42 -3.18 5.96
C LEU A 159 5.39 -4.70 6.18
N LEU A 160 4.86 -5.13 7.31
CA LEU A 160 4.71 -6.53 7.67
C LEU A 160 3.25 -6.95 7.53
N ASP A 161 3.04 -8.10 6.94
CA ASP A 161 1.74 -8.76 6.88
C ASP A 161 1.80 -10.17 7.52
N MET A 162 0.71 -10.92 7.45
CA MET A 162 0.63 -12.24 8.10
C MET A 162 1.61 -13.27 7.53
N GLY A 163 2.07 -13.12 6.29
CA GLY A 163 2.93 -14.07 5.60
C GLY A 163 4.27 -13.50 5.15
N HIS A 164 4.33 -12.20 4.92
CA HIS A 164 5.46 -11.57 4.26
C HIS A 164 5.90 -10.28 4.97
N PHE A 165 7.10 -9.85 4.65
CA PHE A 165 7.52 -8.48 4.85
C PHE A 165 7.85 -7.83 3.51
N HIS A 166 7.64 -6.53 3.47
CA HIS A 166 7.94 -5.65 2.35
C HIS A 166 8.91 -4.59 2.85
N ALA A 167 9.98 -4.37 2.13
CA ALA A 167 11.00 -3.41 2.53
C ALA A 167 11.35 -2.47 1.37
N LEU A 168 11.63 -1.22 1.68
CA LEU A 168 12.13 -0.22 0.75
C LEU A 168 13.50 0.27 1.19
N ALA A 169 14.49 0.12 0.30
CA ALA A 169 15.84 0.59 0.55
C ALA A 169 15.91 2.12 0.61
N PRO A 170 16.77 2.71 1.47
CA PRO A 170 16.94 4.14 1.54
C PRO A 170 17.51 4.71 0.23
N ILE A 171 17.12 5.95 -0.07
CA ILE A 171 17.64 6.74 -1.20
C ILE A 171 18.06 8.12 -0.72
N THR A 172 18.75 8.88 -1.57
CA THR A 172 19.14 10.25 -1.23
C THR A 172 17.94 11.20 -1.16
N ALA A 173 18.05 12.25 -0.36
CA ALA A 173 17.01 13.25 -0.21
C ALA A 173 16.64 13.93 -1.56
N GLU A 174 17.63 14.21 -2.39
CA GLU A 174 17.46 14.81 -3.71
C GLU A 174 16.64 13.88 -4.62
N ARG A 175 16.97 12.57 -4.63
CA ARG A 175 16.24 11.58 -5.45
C ARG A 175 14.80 11.46 -4.97
N ALA A 176 14.59 11.40 -3.66
CA ALA A 176 13.24 11.34 -3.08
C ALA A 176 12.42 12.59 -3.40
N HIS A 177 13.04 13.78 -3.36
CA HIS A 177 12.37 15.03 -3.72
C HIS A 177 11.93 15.06 -5.19
N VAL A 178 12.75 14.57 -6.11
CA VAL A 178 12.40 14.47 -7.55
C VAL A 178 11.23 13.52 -7.77
N LEU A 179 11.25 12.35 -7.12
CA LEU A 179 10.17 11.36 -7.24
C LEU A 179 8.85 11.88 -6.65
N LEU A 180 8.90 12.56 -5.49
CA LEU A 180 7.72 13.21 -4.91
C LEU A 180 7.17 14.31 -5.80
N ALA A 181 8.03 15.13 -6.41
CA ALA A 181 7.60 16.18 -7.35
C ALA A 181 6.83 15.58 -8.53
N ASP A 182 7.32 14.48 -9.10
CA ASP A 182 6.66 13.78 -10.20
C ASP A 182 5.28 13.21 -9.79
N LEU A 183 5.20 12.58 -8.62
CA LEU A 183 3.93 12.08 -8.07
C LEU A 183 2.94 13.20 -7.74
N LEU A 184 3.41 14.36 -7.28
CA LEU A 184 2.57 15.54 -7.07
C LEU A 184 2.01 16.09 -8.38
N VAL A 185 2.80 16.11 -9.46
CA VAL A 185 2.30 16.49 -10.80
C VAL A 185 1.17 15.54 -11.22
N LEU A 186 1.35 14.23 -11.05
CA LEU A 186 0.31 13.24 -11.33
C LEU A 186 -0.94 13.45 -10.44
N PHE A 187 -0.77 13.78 -9.17
CA PHE A 187 -1.89 14.11 -8.29
C PHE A 187 -2.72 15.28 -8.83
N TYR A 188 -2.08 16.36 -9.29
CA TYR A 188 -2.78 17.50 -9.88
C TYR A 188 -3.45 17.16 -11.21
N GLN A 189 -2.81 16.30 -12.03
CA GLN A 189 -3.43 15.79 -13.27
C GLN A 189 -4.68 14.96 -12.95
N GLY A 190 -4.60 14.10 -11.93
CA GLY A 190 -5.71 13.28 -11.45
C GLY A 190 -6.89 14.08 -10.89
N GLN A 191 -6.67 15.32 -10.43
CA GLN A 191 -7.76 16.24 -10.04
C GLN A 191 -8.53 16.78 -11.27
N GLN A 192 -7.93 16.74 -12.44
CA GLN A 192 -8.55 17.26 -13.69
C GLN A 192 -9.15 16.13 -14.54
N HIS A 193 -8.48 14.99 -14.59
CA HIS A 193 -8.88 13.83 -15.40
C HIS A 193 -8.63 12.53 -14.64
N PRO A 194 -9.52 11.53 -14.76
CA PRO A 194 -9.27 10.20 -14.22
C PRO A 194 -7.97 9.62 -14.82
N LEU A 195 -7.06 9.18 -13.94
CA LEU A 195 -5.84 8.49 -14.34
C LEU A 195 -6.10 6.99 -14.37
N CYS A 196 -5.74 6.30 -15.46
CA CYS A 196 -5.88 4.86 -15.60
C CYS A 196 -4.80 4.14 -14.77
N PHE A 197 -4.96 4.20 -13.46
CA PHE A 197 -4.02 3.65 -12.49
C PHE A 197 -4.77 2.90 -11.39
N MET A 198 -4.50 1.60 -11.31
CA MET A 198 -5.05 0.67 -10.33
C MET A 198 -3.89 0.08 -9.53
N PRO A 199 -3.76 0.38 -8.23
CA PRO A 199 -2.56 0.07 -7.46
C PRO A 199 -2.15 -1.40 -7.46
N ARG A 200 -3.08 -2.35 -7.39
CA ARG A 200 -2.78 -3.80 -7.40
C ARG A 200 -2.36 -4.24 -8.80
N THR A 201 -3.19 -3.98 -9.79
CA THR A 201 -2.97 -4.37 -11.19
C THR A 201 -1.70 -3.71 -11.75
N SER A 202 -1.49 -2.42 -11.45
CA SER A 202 -0.29 -1.68 -11.89
C SER A 202 0.99 -2.22 -11.26
N LEU A 203 0.97 -2.59 -9.96
CA LEU A 203 2.13 -3.18 -9.32
C LEU A 203 2.46 -4.55 -9.92
N ALA A 204 1.46 -5.40 -10.13
CA ALA A 204 1.64 -6.70 -10.78
C ALA A 204 2.23 -6.52 -12.18
N TYR A 205 1.67 -5.60 -12.98
CA TYR A 205 2.17 -5.29 -14.32
C TYR A 205 3.64 -4.88 -14.34
N VAL A 206 4.06 -3.97 -13.46
CA VAL A 206 5.46 -3.49 -13.41
C VAL A 206 6.42 -4.53 -12.84
N SER A 207 5.92 -5.47 -12.04
CA SER A 207 6.72 -6.56 -11.45
C SER A 207 7.00 -7.70 -12.43
N CYS A 208 6.32 -7.73 -13.59
CA CYS A 208 6.50 -8.73 -14.63
C CYS A 208 7.48 -8.25 -15.69
N GLU A 209 8.18 -9.20 -16.30
CA GLU A 209 9.03 -8.97 -17.47
C GLU A 209 8.27 -9.35 -18.76
N GLY A 210 8.69 -8.82 -19.90
CA GLY A 210 8.13 -9.09 -21.22
C GLY A 210 7.49 -7.86 -21.88
N GLU A 211 6.86 -8.08 -23.02
CA GLU A 211 6.14 -7.06 -23.78
C GLU A 211 4.81 -6.69 -23.07
N HIS A 212 4.22 -5.57 -23.50
CA HIS A 212 3.01 -5.02 -22.85
C HIS A 212 1.89 -6.06 -22.67
N ASP A 213 1.56 -6.80 -23.72
CA ASP A 213 0.47 -7.78 -23.69
C ASP A 213 0.75 -8.95 -22.73
N GLU A 214 1.99 -9.41 -22.67
CA GLU A 214 2.41 -10.50 -21.76
C GLU A 214 2.31 -10.04 -20.30
N ARG A 215 2.80 -8.86 -20.01
CA ARG A 215 2.74 -8.24 -18.68
C ARG A 215 1.30 -7.98 -18.24
N LEU A 216 0.47 -7.51 -19.18
CA LEU A 216 -0.94 -7.26 -18.92
C LEU A 216 -1.68 -8.57 -18.60
N GLN A 217 -1.41 -9.65 -19.34
CA GLN A 217 -1.98 -10.97 -19.03
C GLN A 217 -1.59 -11.47 -17.64
N GLN A 218 -0.36 -11.25 -17.22
CA GLN A 218 0.11 -11.65 -15.88
C GLN A 218 -0.50 -10.77 -14.76
N ALA A 219 -0.84 -9.52 -15.05
CA ALA A 219 -1.47 -8.60 -14.10
C ALA A 219 -3.00 -8.74 -14.05
N LEU A 220 -3.61 -9.36 -15.06
CA LEU A 220 -5.06 -9.49 -15.20
C LEU A 220 -5.77 -10.17 -14.03
N PRO A 221 -5.19 -11.21 -13.36
CA PRO A 221 -5.79 -11.80 -12.16
C PRO A 221 -6.06 -10.79 -11.04
N GLU A 222 -5.22 -9.76 -10.88
CA GLU A 222 -5.44 -8.69 -9.88
C GLU A 222 -6.62 -7.79 -10.25
N TRP A 223 -6.92 -7.65 -11.53
CA TRP A 223 -8.07 -6.91 -12.03
C TRP A 223 -9.37 -7.71 -11.92
N LEU A 224 -9.35 -8.99 -12.32
CA LEU A 224 -10.53 -9.85 -12.42
C LEU A 224 -10.82 -10.64 -11.14
N ASP A 225 -9.80 -10.89 -10.30
CA ASP A 225 -9.85 -11.84 -9.19
C ASP A 225 -10.32 -13.25 -9.61
N GLU A 226 -9.57 -13.87 -10.51
CA GLU A 226 -9.87 -15.23 -10.99
C GLU A 226 -9.69 -16.31 -9.91
N GLN A 227 -9.10 -15.97 -8.76
CA GLN A 227 -8.88 -16.93 -7.67
C GLN A 227 -10.12 -17.17 -6.80
N SER A 228 -11.19 -16.41 -7.00
CA SER A 228 -12.44 -16.55 -6.26
C SER A 228 -13.30 -17.75 -6.73
N GLN A 229 -12.70 -18.93 -6.89
CA GLN A 229 -13.45 -20.16 -7.20
C GLN A 229 -14.27 -20.71 -6.01
N LEU A 230 -14.20 -20.08 -4.85
CA LEU A 230 -14.85 -20.54 -3.60
C LEU A 230 -16.16 -19.82 -3.25
N GLY A 231 -16.75 -19.06 -4.17
CA GLY A 231 -18.04 -18.42 -3.92
C GLY A 231 -18.02 -17.22 -2.96
N GLU A 232 -16.84 -16.78 -2.53
CA GLU A 232 -16.67 -15.52 -1.82
C GLU A 232 -16.72 -14.36 -2.82
N ALA A 233 -17.11 -13.16 -2.34
CA ALA A 233 -17.20 -11.98 -3.20
C ALA A 233 -15.87 -11.70 -3.91
N ALA A 234 -15.91 -11.52 -5.22
CA ALA A 234 -14.74 -11.24 -6.03
C ALA A 234 -14.06 -9.93 -5.59
N PHE A 235 -12.79 -10.02 -5.14
CA PHE A 235 -12.03 -8.88 -4.62
C PHE A 235 -11.11 -8.23 -5.67
N GLY A 236 -11.28 -8.54 -6.95
CA GLY A 236 -10.55 -7.91 -8.04
C GLY A 236 -10.74 -6.40 -8.07
N GLU A 237 -9.69 -5.65 -8.41
CA GLU A 237 -9.78 -4.17 -8.47
C GLU A 237 -10.86 -3.71 -9.45
N GLY A 238 -11.09 -4.45 -10.54
CA GLY A 238 -12.12 -4.16 -11.53
C GLY A 238 -13.55 -4.23 -10.98
N ASN A 239 -13.77 -4.87 -9.84
CA ASN A 239 -15.08 -4.95 -9.21
C ASN A 239 -15.40 -3.73 -8.33
N GLU A 240 -14.45 -2.84 -8.10
CA GLU A 240 -14.71 -1.62 -7.36
C GLU A 240 -15.58 -0.65 -8.18
N PRO A 241 -16.70 -0.14 -7.63
CA PRO A 241 -17.69 0.63 -8.40
C PRO A 241 -17.13 1.85 -9.10
N HIS A 242 -16.12 2.50 -8.54
CA HIS A 242 -15.50 3.67 -9.17
C HIS A 242 -14.65 3.29 -10.39
N TYR A 243 -13.95 2.16 -10.36
CA TYR A 243 -13.19 1.68 -11.51
C TYR A 243 -14.13 1.20 -12.64
N GLN A 244 -15.18 0.46 -12.31
CA GLN A 244 -16.18 0.01 -13.28
C GLN A 244 -16.83 1.17 -14.04
N ARG A 245 -17.01 2.31 -13.39
CA ARG A 245 -17.60 3.50 -14.01
C ARG A 245 -16.64 4.27 -14.91
N LEU A 246 -15.35 4.17 -14.69
CA LEU A 246 -14.33 4.98 -15.34
C LEU A 246 -13.56 4.23 -16.43
N PHE A 247 -13.32 2.93 -16.22
CA PHE A 247 -12.40 2.16 -17.06
C PHE A 247 -13.02 0.85 -17.53
N SER A 248 -12.70 0.47 -18.76
CA SER A 248 -13.13 -0.77 -19.41
C SER A 248 -11.94 -1.54 -19.91
N PHE A 249 -11.80 -2.80 -19.47
CA PHE A 249 -10.81 -3.71 -20.05
C PHE A 249 -11.32 -4.28 -21.39
N PRO A 250 -10.48 -4.44 -22.43
CA PRO A 250 -9.08 -4.02 -22.52
C PRO A 250 -8.88 -2.57 -23.03
N ARG A 251 -9.95 -1.86 -23.39
CA ARG A 251 -9.91 -0.57 -24.10
C ARG A 251 -9.00 0.47 -23.47
N ASP A 252 -9.07 0.63 -22.14
CA ASP A 252 -8.39 1.68 -21.41
C ASP A 252 -7.00 1.23 -20.87
N PHE A 253 -6.64 -0.05 -21.12
CA PHE A 253 -5.39 -0.66 -20.64
C PHE A 253 -4.28 -0.70 -21.72
N SER A 254 -4.16 0.37 -22.50
CA SER A 254 -3.08 0.47 -23.49
C SER A 254 -1.72 0.75 -22.85
N GLU A 255 -0.66 0.45 -23.60
CA GLU A 255 0.71 0.74 -23.16
C GLU A 255 0.93 2.23 -22.90
N ASP A 256 0.41 3.11 -23.80
CA ASP A 256 0.57 4.57 -23.69
C ASP A 256 -0.21 5.20 -22.53
N SER A 257 -1.26 4.55 -22.02
CA SER A 257 -2.06 5.08 -20.92
C SER A 257 -1.78 4.34 -19.62
N PHE A 258 -2.30 3.13 -19.47
CA PHE A 258 -2.13 2.30 -18.27
C PHE A 258 -0.67 1.91 -18.05
N GLY A 259 -0.01 1.36 -19.10
CA GLY A 259 1.36 0.87 -19.01
C GLY A 259 2.33 1.99 -18.64
N ALA A 260 2.30 3.10 -19.36
CA ALA A 260 3.16 4.26 -19.13
C ALA A 260 2.97 4.84 -17.72
N LEU A 261 1.72 4.91 -17.24
CA LEU A 261 1.42 5.43 -15.90
C LEU A 261 1.86 4.47 -14.80
N ALA A 262 1.63 3.18 -14.97
CA ALA A 262 2.12 2.14 -14.05
C ALA A 262 3.65 2.17 -13.91
N GLU A 263 4.36 2.24 -15.04
CA GLU A 263 5.82 2.36 -15.10
C GLU A 263 6.31 3.63 -14.39
N ARG A 264 5.70 4.77 -14.68
CA ARG A 264 6.09 6.06 -14.09
C ARG A 264 5.99 6.05 -12.57
N ILE A 265 4.96 5.43 -12.02
CA ILE A 265 4.72 5.40 -10.57
C ILE A 265 5.54 4.31 -9.89
N TYR A 266 5.54 3.08 -10.43
CA TYR A 266 6.07 1.93 -9.74
C TYR A 266 7.49 1.52 -10.14
N ARG A 267 7.96 1.81 -11.36
CA ARG A 267 9.32 1.40 -11.75
C ARG A 267 10.40 1.95 -10.80
N PRO A 268 10.36 3.24 -10.39
CA PRO A 268 11.32 3.74 -9.41
C PRO A 268 11.23 3.03 -8.05
N MET A 269 10.02 2.62 -7.65
CA MET A 269 9.80 1.90 -6.40
C MET A 269 10.34 0.46 -6.48
N VAL A 270 10.04 -0.26 -7.57
CA VAL A 270 10.42 -1.69 -7.72
C VAL A 270 11.93 -1.86 -7.64
N SER A 271 12.72 -0.89 -8.10
CA SER A 271 14.18 -0.91 -7.95
C SER A 271 14.69 -0.85 -6.50
N LEU A 272 13.84 -0.43 -5.57
CA LEU A 272 14.14 -0.28 -4.13
C LEU A 272 13.44 -1.34 -3.29
N TYR A 273 12.53 -2.07 -3.88
CA TYR A 273 11.56 -2.90 -3.20
C TYR A 273 12.00 -4.34 -3.09
N LEU A 274 11.86 -4.88 -1.89
CA LEU A 274 12.00 -6.30 -1.59
C LEU A 274 10.73 -6.81 -0.94
N LYS A 275 10.30 -8.01 -1.34
CA LYS A 275 9.26 -8.78 -0.66
C LYS A 275 9.81 -10.18 -0.39
N ASP A 276 9.69 -10.64 0.86
CA ASP A 276 10.08 -11.97 1.25
C ASP A 276 9.18 -12.50 2.38
N THR A 277 9.35 -13.76 2.76
CA THR A 277 8.57 -14.37 3.82
C THR A 277 8.85 -13.72 5.18
N LEU A 278 7.83 -13.60 6.00
CA LEU A 278 7.97 -13.00 7.33
C LEU A 278 9.01 -13.72 8.20
N ALA A 279 9.23 -15.02 7.97
CA ALA A 279 10.21 -15.83 8.69
C ALA A 279 11.66 -15.40 8.43
N GLN A 280 11.97 -14.84 7.25
CA GLN A 280 13.31 -14.44 6.85
C GLN A 280 13.68 -13.01 7.28
N LEU A 281 12.72 -12.26 7.85
CA LEU A 281 12.94 -10.86 8.21
C LEU A 281 14.14 -10.65 9.16
N GLU A 282 14.31 -11.51 10.17
CA GLU A 282 15.38 -11.34 11.16
C GLU A 282 16.76 -11.55 10.53
N GLU A 283 16.91 -12.59 9.71
CA GLU A 283 18.14 -12.85 8.97
C GLU A 283 18.46 -11.71 8.00
N PHE A 284 17.46 -11.24 7.27
CA PHE A 284 17.58 -10.10 6.37
C PHE A 284 18.03 -8.84 7.12
N ALA A 285 17.41 -8.50 8.24
CA ALA A 285 17.71 -7.30 9.02
C ALA A 285 19.07 -7.39 9.74
N LEU A 286 19.55 -8.60 10.09
CA LEU A 286 20.86 -8.80 10.70
C LEU A 286 22.01 -8.74 9.68
N ASN A 287 21.76 -9.20 8.46
CA ASN A 287 22.74 -9.18 7.38
C ASN A 287 22.89 -7.79 6.72
N ASP A 288 22.31 -6.75 7.31
CA ASP A 288 22.33 -5.37 6.81
C ASP A 288 21.84 -5.28 5.34
N GLY A 289 20.81 -6.13 5.04
CA GLY A 289 20.32 -6.40 3.69
C GLY A 289 19.87 -5.16 2.88
N MET A 290 19.84 -3.98 3.52
CA MET A 290 19.53 -2.70 2.88
C MET A 290 20.75 -1.81 2.63
N SER A 291 21.90 -2.10 3.22
CA SER A 291 23.14 -1.37 2.90
C SER A 291 23.75 -1.81 1.57
N GLN A 292 23.33 -2.97 1.05
CA GLN A 292 23.63 -3.45 -0.30
C GLN A 292 22.36 -3.36 -1.18
N GLY A 293 21.83 -2.17 -1.37
CA GLY A 293 20.89 -1.94 -2.47
C GLY A 293 21.53 -2.44 -3.77
N PRO A 294 20.74 -2.94 -4.76
CA PRO A 294 21.27 -3.43 -6.02
C PRO A 294 22.28 -2.41 -6.53
N ALA A 295 23.52 -2.89 -6.73
CA ALA A 295 24.65 -2.05 -7.09
C ALA A 295 24.23 -1.10 -8.23
N ASN A 296 24.53 0.17 -8.05
CA ASN A 296 24.26 1.28 -8.98
C ASN A 296 24.96 1.05 -10.35
N GLU A 297 24.58 0.03 -11.11
CA GLU A 297 25.13 -0.22 -12.46
C GLU A 297 24.42 0.57 -13.57
N HIS A 298 23.36 1.34 -13.25
CA HIS A 298 22.71 2.21 -14.24
C HIS A 298 22.60 3.69 -13.79
N ALA A 299 23.72 4.23 -13.32
CA ALA A 299 23.85 5.67 -13.05
C ALA A 299 24.20 6.49 -14.32
N THR A 300 23.81 6.02 -15.51
CA THR A 300 24.11 6.73 -16.78
C THR A 300 22.86 6.86 -17.67
N ASP A 301 21.77 7.43 -17.12
CA ASP A 301 20.71 7.96 -18.00
C ASP A 301 19.94 9.12 -17.34
N THR A 302 20.69 10.11 -16.85
CA THR A 302 20.09 11.36 -16.31
C THR A 302 19.83 12.42 -17.40
N GLN A 303 19.83 12.04 -18.68
CA GLN A 303 19.64 13.01 -19.78
C GLN A 303 18.38 12.81 -20.66
N ALA A 304 17.46 11.91 -20.34
CA ALA A 304 16.29 11.64 -21.18
C ALA A 304 14.92 11.97 -20.55
N LEU A 305 14.84 12.78 -19.50
CA LEU A 305 13.57 13.15 -18.86
C LEU A 305 13.11 14.59 -19.13
N ALA A 306 13.41 15.12 -20.31
CA ALA A 306 12.69 16.22 -20.98
C ALA A 306 13.15 16.26 -22.44
N PRO A 307 12.32 16.28 -23.49
CA PRO A 307 11.05 16.99 -23.62
C PRO A 307 10.00 16.22 -24.47
N HIS A 308 8.91 15.79 -23.92
CA HIS A 308 7.75 15.36 -24.74
C HIS A 308 6.49 16.19 -24.49
N LEU A 309 6.62 17.46 -24.12
CA LEU A 309 5.50 18.40 -24.01
C LEU A 309 5.63 19.51 -25.06
N ASN A 310 5.77 19.17 -26.37
CA ASN A 310 5.50 20.15 -27.41
C ASN A 310 5.50 19.53 -28.81
N ARG A 311 4.44 18.78 -29.18
CA ARG A 311 4.08 18.54 -30.59
C ARG A 311 2.61 18.10 -30.68
N ASN A 312 1.69 19.03 -30.51
CA ASN A 312 0.37 18.94 -31.15
C ASN A 312 -0.36 20.28 -31.01
N SER A 313 0.15 21.30 -31.72
CA SER A 313 -0.63 22.48 -32.10
C SER A 313 0.10 23.25 -33.20
N ALA A 314 0.15 22.65 -34.36
CA ALA A 314 0.40 23.39 -35.62
C ALA A 314 0.18 22.46 -36.81
N GLN A 315 -1.07 22.16 -37.13
CA GLN A 315 -1.50 21.85 -38.54
C GLN A 315 -3.03 21.95 -38.58
N GLY A 316 -3.52 23.05 -38.99
CA GLY A 316 -4.96 23.28 -39.20
C GLY A 316 -5.29 24.71 -39.58
N GLU A 317 -4.51 25.29 -40.52
CA GLU A 317 -4.96 26.45 -41.29
C GLU A 317 -4.14 26.52 -42.57
N GLN A 318 -4.74 26.02 -43.63
CA GLN A 318 -4.66 26.47 -45.04
C GLN A 318 -5.12 25.34 -45.96
N ALA A 319 -6.39 25.38 -46.37
CA ALA A 319 -6.93 25.28 -47.72
C ALA A 319 -8.44 25.04 -47.68
#